data_48e2df1044fcb116be967a3dc83b891b
#
_entry.id   48e2df1044fcb116be967a3dc83b891b
#
_cell.length_a   1.000
_cell.length_b   1.000
_cell.length_c   1.000
_cell.angle_alpha   90.00
_cell.angle_beta   90.00
_cell.angle_gamma   90.00
#
_symmetry.space_group_name_H-M   'P 1'
#
loop_
_entity.id
_entity.type
_entity.pdbx_description
1 polymer ?
#
loop_
_entity_poly.entity_id
_entity_poly.type
_entity_poly.pdbx_seq_one_letter_code
_entity_poly.pdbx_strand_id
1 'polypeptide(L)'
;MLYKGEYTMQYLTVFIGGMLGALLRFLFSFMNQSNTFPIGTLIANLSGAFLMGYLSVVMIKLFKDHPKIKKGITTGFLGALTTFSTFQFELVTLFNQHHFILFTIYGVTSYILGILSCYLGVKI
;
A
#
# COMPACT_ATOMS: atom_id res chain seq x y z
N MET A 1 8.30 -21.06 27.37
CA MET A 1 7.18 -21.58 26.57
C MET A 1 6.13 -20.51 26.15
N LEU A 2 5.85 -19.54 26.99
CA LEU A 2 4.89 -18.45 26.69
C LEU A 2 5.30 -17.56 25.51
N TYR A 3 6.60 -17.30 25.31
CA TYR A 3 7.09 -16.46 24.21
C TYR A 3 6.85 -17.03 22.80
N LYS A 4 6.85 -18.35 22.65
CA LYS A 4 6.71 -18.99 21.31
C LYS A 4 5.29 -18.82 20.72
N GLY A 5 4.26 -18.85 21.56
CA GLY A 5 2.88 -18.65 21.13
C GLY A 5 2.55 -17.22 20.73
N GLU A 6 3.20 -16.24 21.33
CA GLU A 6 3.00 -14.81 21.00
C GLU A 6 3.49 -14.45 19.60
N TYR A 7 4.67 -14.95 19.22
CA TYR A 7 5.22 -14.73 17.87
C TYR A 7 4.38 -15.44 16.80
N THR A 8 3.90 -16.66 17.08
CA THR A 8 3.07 -17.42 16.12
C THR A 8 1.78 -16.67 15.78
N MET A 9 1.09 -16.11 16.77
CA MET A 9 -0.12 -15.32 16.54
C MET A 9 0.17 -14.01 15.77
N GLN A 10 1.31 -13.39 16.00
CA GLN A 10 1.72 -12.19 15.27
C GLN A 10 2.01 -12.49 13.80
N TYR A 11 2.70 -13.59 13.51
CA TYR A 11 2.96 -14.02 12.13
C TYR A 11 1.66 -14.38 11.42
N LEU A 12 0.73 -15.02 12.10
CA LEU A 12 -0.58 -15.36 11.54
C LEU A 12 -1.40 -14.11 11.16
N THR A 13 -1.42 -13.09 12.02
CA THR A 13 -2.13 -11.83 11.72
C THR A 13 -1.49 -11.08 10.55
N VAL A 14 -0.17 -11.05 10.46
CA VAL A 14 0.56 -10.47 9.32
C VAL A 14 0.30 -11.26 8.04
N PHE A 15 0.28 -12.58 8.11
CA PHE A 15 -0.01 -13.46 6.97
C PHE A 15 -1.42 -13.22 6.42
N ILE A 16 -2.43 -13.23 7.28
CA ILE A 16 -3.84 -12.98 6.88
C ILE A 16 -3.97 -11.56 6.30
N GLY A 17 -3.41 -10.56 6.97
CA GLY A 17 -3.38 -9.18 6.47
C GLY A 17 -2.71 -9.09 5.10
N GLY A 18 -1.58 -9.75 4.93
CA GLY A 18 -0.85 -9.82 3.66
C GLY A 18 -1.66 -10.45 2.53
N MET A 19 -2.38 -11.54 2.81
CA MET A 19 -3.27 -12.19 1.84
C MET A 19 -4.36 -11.21 1.35
N LEU A 20 -5.04 -10.52 2.28
CA LEU A 20 -6.10 -9.58 1.95
C LEU A 20 -5.57 -8.36 1.19
N GLY A 21 -4.44 -7.81 1.60
CA GLY A 21 -3.80 -6.69 0.91
C GLY A 21 -3.34 -7.06 -0.50
N ALA A 22 -2.72 -8.22 -0.67
CA ALA A 22 -2.30 -8.73 -1.97
C ALA A 22 -3.48 -9.00 -2.90
N LEU A 23 -4.57 -9.57 -2.36
CA LEU A 23 -5.81 -9.80 -3.12
C LEU A 23 -6.40 -8.47 -3.62
N LEU A 24 -6.51 -7.47 -2.75
CA LEU A 24 -7.04 -6.17 -3.14
C LEU A 24 -6.14 -5.47 -4.18
N ARG A 25 -4.82 -5.54 -4.02
CA ARG A 25 -3.89 -5.06 -5.05
C ARG A 25 -4.05 -5.78 -6.38
N PHE A 26 -4.24 -7.09 -6.35
CA PHE A 26 -4.51 -7.88 -7.55
C PHE A 26 -5.80 -7.42 -8.24
N LEU A 27 -6.87 -7.16 -7.50
CA LEU A 27 -8.11 -6.61 -8.05
C LEU A 27 -7.89 -5.23 -8.70
N PHE A 28 -7.13 -4.35 -8.07
CA PHE A 28 -6.79 -3.07 -8.69
C PHE A 28 -5.93 -3.22 -9.95
N SER A 29 -5.10 -4.26 -10.05
CA SER A 29 -4.27 -4.48 -11.24
C SER A 29 -5.07 -4.70 -12.53
N PHE A 30 -6.33 -5.17 -12.44
CA PHE A 30 -7.22 -5.26 -13.60
C PHE A 30 -7.58 -3.91 -14.22
N MET A 31 -7.37 -2.81 -13.50
CA MET A 31 -7.55 -1.46 -14.03
C MET A 31 -6.36 -0.99 -14.88
N ASN A 32 -5.22 -1.69 -14.80
CA ASN A 32 -4.04 -1.38 -15.61
C ASN A 32 -4.21 -2.01 -17.00
N GLN A 33 -4.22 -1.18 -18.02
CA GLN A 33 -4.22 -1.63 -19.41
C GLN A 33 -2.81 -1.44 -20.01
N SER A 34 -2.45 -2.32 -20.95
CA SER A 34 -1.18 -2.22 -21.67
C SER A 34 -1.04 -0.87 -22.37
N ASN A 35 0.12 -0.24 -22.27
CA ASN A 35 0.47 1.04 -22.91
C ASN A 35 -0.38 2.25 -22.49
N THR A 36 -1.05 2.18 -21.33
CA THR A 36 -1.80 3.28 -20.76
C THR A 36 -1.27 3.68 -19.39
N PHE A 37 -1.87 4.71 -18.81
CA PHE A 37 -1.54 5.15 -17.46
C PHE A 37 -1.88 4.07 -16.42
N PRO A 38 -0.95 3.68 -15.50
CA PRO A 38 -1.16 2.59 -14.53
C PRO A 38 -2.06 3.02 -13.37
N ILE A 39 -3.36 3.15 -13.64
CA ILE A 39 -4.34 3.66 -12.68
C ILE A 39 -4.48 2.72 -11.48
N GLY A 40 -4.47 1.41 -11.69
CA GLY A 40 -4.66 0.43 -10.62
C GLY A 40 -3.53 0.48 -9.58
N THR A 41 -2.29 0.57 -10.02
CA THR A 41 -1.13 0.72 -9.13
C THR A 41 -1.16 2.06 -8.39
N LEU A 42 -1.54 3.14 -9.08
CA LEU A 42 -1.71 4.45 -8.47
C LEU A 42 -2.76 4.41 -7.35
N ILE A 43 -3.96 3.87 -7.62
CA ILE A 43 -5.03 3.76 -6.63
C ILE A 43 -4.59 2.89 -5.44
N ALA A 44 -3.96 1.75 -5.68
CA ALA A 44 -3.45 0.88 -4.61
C ALA A 44 -2.48 1.63 -3.68
N ASN A 45 -1.53 2.37 -4.25
CA ASN A 45 -0.55 3.13 -3.48
C ASN A 45 -1.16 4.34 -2.76
N LEU A 46 -2.07 5.09 -3.40
CA LEU A 46 -2.74 6.24 -2.78
C LEU A 46 -3.68 5.81 -1.65
N SER A 47 -4.46 4.75 -1.85
CA SER A 47 -5.32 4.22 -0.80
C SER A 47 -4.52 3.70 0.39
N GLY A 48 -3.42 3.02 0.12
CA GLY A 48 -2.50 2.57 1.17
C GLY A 48 -1.84 3.72 1.93
N ALA A 49 -1.42 4.78 1.23
CA ALA A 49 -0.85 5.99 1.84
C ALA A 49 -1.88 6.71 2.73
N PHE A 50 -3.12 6.86 2.25
CA PHE A 50 -4.23 7.42 3.03
C PHE A 50 -4.50 6.61 4.29
N LEU A 51 -4.68 5.30 4.16
CA LEU A 51 -4.95 4.40 5.28
C LEU A 51 -3.79 4.39 6.29
N MET A 52 -2.54 4.45 5.84
CA MET A 52 -1.39 4.53 6.73
C MET A 52 -1.43 5.84 7.55
N GLY A 53 -1.73 6.97 6.91
CA GLY A 53 -1.92 8.25 7.59
C GLY A 53 -3.04 8.20 8.62
N TYR A 54 -4.21 7.73 8.23
CA TYR A 54 -5.37 7.58 9.11
C TYR A 54 -5.11 6.64 10.30
N LEU A 55 -4.59 5.47 10.01
CA LEU A 55 -4.29 4.47 11.04
C LEU A 55 -3.17 4.90 11.98
N SER A 56 -2.24 5.75 11.54
CA SER A 56 -1.19 6.28 12.42
C SER A 56 -1.77 7.05 13.60
N VAL A 57 -2.88 7.75 13.39
CA VAL A 57 -3.59 8.50 14.44
C VAL A 57 -4.53 7.61 15.24
N VAL A 58 -5.35 6.82 14.56
CA VAL A 58 -6.38 5.97 15.19
C VAL A 58 -5.75 4.82 15.99
N MET A 59 -4.67 4.23 15.50
CA MET A 59 -4.02 3.10 16.17
C MET A 59 -3.34 3.46 17.48
N ILE A 60 -2.97 4.72 17.69
CA ILE A 60 -2.44 5.17 18.98
C ILE A 60 -3.50 5.01 20.05
N LYS A 61 -4.78 5.22 19.70
CA LYS A 61 -5.90 5.18 20.65
C LYS A 61 -6.56 3.80 20.76
N LEU A 62 -6.85 3.14 19.63
CA LEU A 62 -7.67 1.94 19.56
C LEU A 62 -6.89 0.63 19.70
N PHE A 63 -5.63 0.58 19.21
CA PHE A 63 -4.85 -0.66 19.16
C PHE A 63 -3.66 -0.69 20.12
N LYS A 64 -3.67 0.20 21.13
CA LYS A 64 -2.63 0.22 22.17
C LYS A 64 -2.50 -1.16 22.85
N ASP A 65 -3.63 -1.81 23.10
CA ASP A 65 -3.71 -3.11 23.80
C ASP A 65 -3.69 -4.32 22.84
N HIS A 66 -3.66 -4.09 21.51
CA HIS A 66 -3.69 -5.15 20.50
C HIS A 66 -2.55 -5.02 19.45
N PRO A 67 -1.28 -5.13 19.87
CA PRO A 67 -0.14 -4.92 18.98
C PRO A 67 -0.07 -5.92 17.82
N LYS A 68 -0.60 -7.13 17.99
CA LYS A 68 -0.65 -8.18 16.95
C LYS A 68 -1.56 -7.78 15.80
N ILE A 69 -2.76 -7.23 16.11
CA ILE A 69 -3.70 -6.74 15.10
C ILE A 69 -3.11 -5.53 14.38
N LYS A 70 -2.50 -4.61 15.12
CA LYS A 70 -1.79 -3.46 14.55
C LYS A 70 -0.79 -3.90 13.48
N LYS A 71 0.07 -4.87 13.78
CA LYS A 71 1.05 -5.38 12.82
C LYS A 71 0.41 -6.10 11.64
N GLY A 72 -0.67 -6.87 11.85
CA GLY A 72 -1.43 -7.50 10.78
C GLY A 72 -1.97 -6.49 9.77
N ILE A 73 -2.46 -5.34 10.25
CA ILE A 73 -2.99 -4.28 9.39
C ILE A 73 -1.85 -3.49 8.73
N THR A 74 -0.89 -2.99 9.48
CA THR A 74 0.16 -2.10 8.94
C THR A 74 1.18 -2.85 8.09
N THR A 75 1.80 -3.89 8.65
CA THR A 75 2.85 -4.66 7.98
C THR A 75 2.26 -5.66 7.00
N GLY A 76 1.19 -6.37 7.39
CA GLY A 76 0.54 -7.35 6.54
C GLY A 76 -0.28 -6.68 5.44
N PHE A 77 -1.42 -6.13 5.79
CA PHE A 77 -2.40 -5.62 4.82
C PHE A 77 -1.87 -4.45 3.99
N LEU A 78 -1.44 -3.36 4.63
CA LEU A 78 -0.95 -2.17 3.92
C LEU A 78 0.38 -2.44 3.22
N GLY A 79 1.27 -3.23 3.83
CA GLY A 79 2.54 -3.62 3.20
C GLY A 79 2.35 -4.46 1.93
N ALA A 80 1.31 -5.29 1.85
CA ALA A 80 1.00 -6.07 0.67
C ALA A 80 0.12 -5.32 -0.36
N LEU A 81 -0.72 -4.37 0.09
CA LEU A 81 -1.55 -3.53 -0.77
C LEU A 81 -0.70 -2.56 -1.59
N THR A 82 0.24 -1.87 -0.95
CA THR A 82 1.14 -0.91 -1.61
C THR A 82 2.30 -1.62 -2.30
N THR A 83 2.83 -1.01 -3.37
CA THR A 83 3.95 -1.58 -4.11
C THR A 83 4.85 -0.51 -4.70
N PHE A 84 6.13 -0.56 -4.35
CA PHE A 84 7.16 0.25 -4.97
C PHE A 84 7.78 -0.44 -6.19
N SER A 85 7.95 -1.75 -6.13
CA SER A 85 8.57 -2.53 -7.22
C SER A 85 7.74 -2.50 -8.51
N THR A 86 6.41 -2.66 -8.41
CA THR A 86 5.51 -2.55 -9.58
C THR A 86 5.53 -1.14 -10.14
N PHE A 87 5.50 -0.11 -9.30
CA PHE A 87 5.61 1.29 -9.71
C PHE A 87 6.91 1.55 -10.49
N GLN A 88 8.05 1.07 -10.00
CA GLN A 88 9.33 1.20 -10.70
C GLN A 88 9.34 0.45 -12.03
N PHE A 89 8.81 -0.77 -12.07
CA PHE A 89 8.71 -1.55 -13.29
C PHE A 89 7.86 -0.84 -14.35
N GLU A 90 6.73 -0.27 -13.96
CA GLU A 90 5.84 0.49 -14.84
C GLU A 90 6.52 1.76 -15.37
N LEU A 91 7.26 2.50 -14.52
CA LEU A 91 8.04 3.66 -14.96
C LEU A 91 9.10 3.28 -15.99
N VAL A 92 9.87 2.22 -15.73
CA VAL A 92 10.90 1.74 -16.69
C VAL A 92 10.23 1.30 -17.99
N THR A 93 9.09 0.65 -17.94
CA THR A 93 8.33 0.23 -19.12
C THR A 93 7.89 1.44 -19.95
N LEU A 94 7.31 2.45 -19.35
CA LEU A 94 6.90 3.69 -20.02
C LEU A 94 8.09 4.42 -20.64
N PHE A 95 9.22 4.44 -19.94
CA PHE A 95 10.46 5.04 -20.46
C PHE A 95 10.99 4.28 -21.70
N ASN A 96 11.05 2.96 -21.64
CA ASN A 96 11.53 2.12 -22.74
C ASN A 96 10.61 2.16 -23.97
N GLN A 97 9.32 2.39 -23.76
CA GLN A 97 8.33 2.59 -24.82
C GLN A 97 8.30 4.02 -25.37
N HIS A 98 9.22 4.89 -24.94
CA HIS A 98 9.29 6.30 -25.32
C HIS A 98 8.04 7.14 -24.94
N HIS A 99 7.22 6.68 -23.99
CA HIS A 99 6.09 7.42 -23.45
C HIS A 99 6.52 8.40 -22.35
N PHE A 100 7.42 9.32 -22.67
CA PHE A 100 8.04 10.23 -21.69
C PHE A 100 7.05 11.14 -20.95
N ILE A 101 5.97 11.55 -21.61
CA ILE A 101 4.91 12.36 -20.99
C ILE A 101 4.19 11.56 -19.91
N LEU A 102 3.77 10.32 -20.21
CA LEU A 102 3.12 9.44 -19.24
C LEU A 102 4.06 9.06 -18.09
N PHE A 103 5.32 8.78 -18.39
CA PHE A 103 6.38 8.55 -17.41
C PHE A 103 6.46 9.69 -16.40
N THR A 104 6.57 10.94 -16.89
CA THR A 104 6.70 12.13 -16.04
C THR A 104 5.44 12.37 -15.21
N ILE A 105 4.26 12.33 -15.86
CA ILE A 105 2.98 12.52 -15.17
C ILE A 105 2.79 11.45 -14.09
N TYR A 106 3.03 10.19 -14.40
CA TYR A 106 2.87 9.08 -13.45
C TYR A 106 3.80 9.20 -12.24
N GLY A 107 5.09 9.51 -12.47
CA GLY A 107 6.06 9.71 -11.40
C GLY A 107 5.69 10.88 -10.48
N VAL A 108 5.39 12.05 -11.07
CA VAL A 108 5.06 13.27 -10.33
C VAL A 108 3.73 13.14 -9.58
N THR A 109 2.67 12.64 -10.24
CA THR A 109 1.37 12.45 -9.59
C THR A 109 1.43 11.44 -8.47
N SER A 110 2.12 10.31 -8.66
CA SER A 110 2.29 9.30 -7.61
C SER A 110 2.98 9.89 -6.37
N TYR A 111 4.00 10.71 -6.55
CA TYR A 111 4.73 11.33 -5.45
C TYR A 111 3.89 12.39 -4.74
N ILE A 112 3.34 13.36 -5.47
CA ILE A 112 2.57 14.46 -4.89
C ILE A 112 1.28 13.95 -4.24
N LEU A 113 0.49 13.16 -4.97
CA LEU A 113 -0.77 12.63 -4.46
C LEU A 113 -0.56 11.62 -3.32
N GLY A 114 0.55 10.87 -3.32
CA GLY A 114 0.92 9.99 -2.23
C GLY A 114 1.13 10.74 -0.91
N ILE A 115 1.88 11.85 -0.95
CA ILE A 115 2.08 12.72 0.23
C ILE A 115 0.76 13.34 0.68
N LEU A 116 -0.04 13.87 -0.26
CA LEU A 116 -1.33 14.48 0.05
C LEU A 116 -2.32 13.46 0.63
N SER A 117 -2.38 12.24 0.08
CA SER A 117 -3.23 11.17 0.59
C SER A 117 -2.88 10.80 2.03
N CYS A 118 -1.60 10.63 2.33
CA CYS A 118 -1.14 10.37 3.70
C CYS A 118 -1.49 11.53 4.64
N TYR A 119 -1.24 12.77 4.21
CA TYR A 119 -1.56 13.97 5.00
C TYR A 119 -3.05 14.09 5.29
N LEU A 120 -3.92 13.84 4.30
CA LEU A 120 -5.37 13.81 4.49
C LEU A 120 -5.79 12.72 5.47
N GLY A 121 -5.19 11.53 5.37
CA GLY A 121 -5.43 10.45 6.33
C GLY A 121 -5.12 10.84 7.77
N VAL A 122 -4.03 11.59 7.99
CA VAL A 122 -3.65 12.06 9.33
C VAL A 122 -4.63 13.10 9.89
N LYS A 123 -5.26 13.91 9.00
CA LYS A 123 -6.16 15.00 9.42
C LYS A 123 -7.58 14.57 9.77
N ILE A 124 -8.03 13.42 9.30
CA ILE A 124 -9.35 12.86 9.59
C ILE A 124 -9.34 12.08 10.89
#